data_8e841198b6aa4024da9dfdfc83960cfd
#
_entry.id   8e841198b6aa4024da9dfdfc83960cfd
#
_cell.length_a   1.000
_cell.length_b   1.000
_cell.length_c   1.000
_cell.angle_alpha   90.00
_cell.angle_beta   90.00
_cell.angle_gamma   90.00
#
_symmetry.space_group_name_H-M   'P 1'
#
loop_
_entity.id
_entity.type
_entity.pdbx_description
1 polymer ?
#
loop_
_entity_poly.entity_id
_entity_poly.type
_entity_poly.pdbx_seq_one_letter_code
_entity_poly.pdbx_strand_id
1 'polypeptide(L)'
;MLKSARIAVFVSGGGTNLQALLDAQRDGKIPHGEIALVISSQACAYALERAEKANVPAHTVPSSLIQHDFEAAIELLLEQYKIDVIVLAGFLSILSENFTKKWPRRILNIHPSLIPSFCGRGMYGLKVHEAALARGVKVTGATVHFVNEIPDGGEIILQKAVEIEAVSYTHLRAHETLMNL
;
A
#
# COMPACT_ATOMS: atom_id res chain seq x y z
N MET A 1 22.38 13.73 -14.42
CA MET A 1 21.88 12.81 -13.38
C MET A 1 20.38 12.66 -13.55
N LEU A 2 19.87 11.44 -13.54
CA LEU A 2 18.41 11.22 -13.52
C LEU A 2 17.86 11.78 -12.20
N LYS A 3 16.80 12.59 -12.28
CA LYS A 3 16.13 13.13 -11.08
C LYS A 3 15.54 11.96 -10.29
N SER A 4 15.79 11.89 -8.99
CA SER A 4 15.15 10.92 -8.12
C SER A 4 13.64 11.16 -8.07
N ALA A 5 12.84 10.10 -8.23
CA ALA A 5 11.39 10.19 -8.14
C ALA A 5 10.95 10.42 -6.69
N ARG A 6 10.05 11.36 -6.45
CA ARG A 6 9.48 11.64 -5.13
C ARG A 6 8.25 10.79 -4.90
N ILE A 7 8.29 9.98 -3.85
CA ILE A 7 7.28 8.96 -3.55
C ILE A 7 6.43 9.42 -2.36
N ALA A 8 5.11 9.36 -2.51
CA ALA A 8 4.18 9.42 -1.38
C ALA A 8 3.70 8.01 -1.03
N VAL A 9 3.72 7.66 0.25
CA VAL A 9 3.19 6.39 0.74
C VAL A 9 1.90 6.63 1.51
N PHE A 10 0.80 6.02 1.07
CA PHE A 10 -0.51 6.12 1.72
C PHE A 10 -0.74 4.91 2.62
N VAL A 11 -1.25 5.17 3.82
CA VAL A 11 -1.41 4.17 4.89
C VAL A 11 -2.74 4.37 5.62
N SER A 12 -3.22 3.35 6.34
CA SER A 12 -4.41 3.46 7.22
C SER A 12 -4.22 2.82 8.59
N GLY A 13 -3.10 2.16 8.86
CA GLY A 13 -2.94 1.36 10.09
C GLY A 13 -1.51 1.20 10.57
N GLY A 14 -1.09 -0.03 10.87
CA GLY A 14 0.19 -0.35 11.50
C GLY A 14 1.44 0.01 10.70
N GLY A 15 1.35 0.12 9.37
CA GLY A 15 2.42 0.61 8.50
C GLY A 15 3.60 -0.35 8.35
N THR A 16 3.37 -1.64 8.39
CA THR A 16 4.44 -2.63 8.21
C THR A 16 5.03 -2.59 6.79
N ASN A 17 4.17 -2.45 5.76
CA ASN A 17 4.65 -2.24 4.39
C ASN A 17 5.39 -0.90 4.23
N LEU A 18 4.95 0.16 4.92
CA LEU A 18 5.70 1.42 4.99
C LEU A 18 7.09 1.19 5.61
N GLN A 19 7.17 0.43 6.72
CA GLN A 19 8.47 0.14 7.34
C GLN A 19 9.42 -0.56 6.37
N ALA A 20 8.93 -1.56 5.65
CA ALA A 20 9.74 -2.26 4.65
C ALA A 20 10.27 -1.32 3.55
N LEU A 21 9.46 -0.36 3.11
CA LEU A 21 9.88 0.66 2.14
C LEU A 21 10.91 1.62 2.73
N LEU A 22 10.73 2.07 3.98
CA LEU A 22 11.68 2.93 4.69
C LEU A 22 13.03 2.24 4.89
N ASP A 23 13.00 0.96 5.27
CA ASP A 23 14.20 0.15 5.43
C ASP A 23 14.91 -0.07 4.08
N ALA A 24 14.15 -0.35 3.02
CA ALA A 24 14.69 -0.48 1.66
C ALA A 24 15.35 0.82 1.17
N GLN A 25 14.76 1.97 1.49
CA GLN A 25 15.35 3.27 1.18
C GLN A 25 16.65 3.49 1.95
N ARG A 26 16.66 3.24 3.27
CA ARG A 26 17.85 3.35 4.12
C ARG A 26 18.99 2.44 3.61
N ASP A 27 18.64 1.23 3.18
CA ASP A 27 19.60 0.24 2.68
C ASP A 27 20.04 0.51 1.22
N GLY A 28 19.61 1.62 0.61
CA GLY A 28 19.98 2.00 -0.77
C GLY A 28 19.33 1.14 -1.86
N LYS A 29 18.29 0.36 -1.52
CA LYS A 29 17.57 -0.52 -2.48
C LYS A 29 16.57 0.24 -3.36
N ILE A 30 16.37 1.54 -3.10
CA ILE A 30 15.54 2.44 -3.92
C ILE A 30 16.43 3.55 -4.52
N PRO A 31 17.37 3.23 -5.42
CA PRO A 31 18.43 4.15 -5.84
C PRO A 31 17.94 5.36 -6.63
N HIS A 32 16.73 5.29 -7.20
CA HIS A 32 16.14 6.35 -8.03
C HIS A 32 14.83 6.90 -7.46
N GLY A 33 14.56 6.65 -6.18
CA GLY A 33 13.37 7.12 -5.48
C GLY A 33 13.68 7.64 -4.09
N GLU A 34 12.82 8.52 -3.60
CA GLU A 34 12.85 9.07 -2.25
C GLU A 34 11.43 9.06 -1.68
N ILE A 35 11.23 8.44 -0.52
CA ILE A 35 9.96 8.55 0.22
C ILE A 35 9.92 9.95 0.84
N ALA A 36 9.19 10.83 0.19
CA ALA A 36 9.16 12.26 0.51
C ALA A 36 7.94 12.65 1.37
N LEU A 37 6.94 11.76 1.46
CA LEU A 37 5.69 12.05 2.15
C LEU A 37 5.00 10.75 2.58
N VAL A 38 4.40 10.77 3.77
CA VAL A 38 3.44 9.75 4.21
C VAL A 38 2.09 10.40 4.45
N ILE A 39 1.02 9.83 3.90
CA ILE A 39 -0.36 10.28 4.15
C ILE A 39 -1.13 9.14 4.81
N SER A 40 -1.70 9.42 5.99
CA SER A 40 -2.57 8.48 6.68
C SER A 40 -4.03 8.90 6.58
N SER A 41 -4.93 7.94 6.30
CA SER A 41 -6.38 8.16 6.40
C SER A 41 -6.92 8.11 7.82
N GLN A 42 -6.06 7.75 8.81
CA GLN A 42 -6.41 7.60 10.22
C GLN A 42 -5.41 8.35 11.11
N ALA A 43 -5.91 9.19 12.04
CA ALA A 43 -5.07 9.98 12.93
C ALA A 43 -4.26 9.13 13.93
N CYS A 44 -4.78 7.94 14.29
CA CYS A 44 -4.14 7.03 15.25
C CYS A 44 -3.31 5.93 14.59
N ALA A 45 -3.00 6.04 13.29
CA ALA A 45 -2.23 5.05 12.59
C ALA A 45 -0.78 5.01 13.11
N TYR A 46 -0.32 3.85 13.57
CA TYR A 46 1.08 3.66 14.01
C TYR A 46 2.10 3.92 12.89
N ALA A 47 1.66 3.85 11.65
CA ALA A 47 2.45 4.24 10.48
C ALA A 47 3.01 5.69 10.58
N LEU A 48 2.29 6.61 11.24
CA LEU A 48 2.75 7.99 11.44
C LEU A 48 4.00 8.05 12.33
N GLU A 49 4.04 7.25 13.40
CA GLU A 49 5.22 7.15 14.26
C GLU A 49 6.43 6.55 13.52
N ARG A 50 6.19 5.62 12.59
CA ARG A 50 7.26 5.05 11.74
C ARG A 50 7.86 6.10 10.81
N ALA A 51 7.00 6.93 10.20
CA ALA A 51 7.43 8.02 9.34
C ALA A 51 8.25 9.07 10.13
N GLU A 52 7.78 9.45 11.32
CA GLU A 52 8.49 10.37 12.21
C GLU A 52 9.89 9.85 12.59
N LYS A 53 9.99 8.58 13.02
CA LYS A 53 11.27 7.94 13.35
C LYS A 53 12.24 7.89 12.17
N ALA A 54 11.71 7.86 10.94
CA ALA A 54 12.50 7.89 9.71
C ALA A 54 12.75 9.32 9.19
N ASN A 55 12.31 10.36 9.92
CA ASN A 55 12.36 11.76 9.51
C ASN A 55 11.66 12.04 8.16
N VAL A 56 10.59 11.31 7.85
CA VAL A 56 9.76 11.53 6.67
C VAL A 56 8.53 12.34 7.06
N PRO A 57 8.23 13.47 6.39
CA PRO A 57 7.02 14.25 6.61
C PRO A 57 5.76 13.37 6.54
N ALA A 58 4.89 13.49 7.54
CA ALA A 58 3.67 12.70 7.62
C ALA A 58 2.45 13.57 7.94
N HIS A 59 1.36 13.34 7.24
CA HIS A 59 0.11 14.07 7.42
C HIS A 59 -1.07 13.12 7.55
N THR A 60 -2.08 13.56 8.31
CA THR A 60 -3.36 12.86 8.37
C THR A 60 -4.38 13.58 7.53
N VAL A 61 -5.02 12.86 6.61
CA VAL A 61 -6.22 13.29 5.89
C VAL A 61 -7.33 12.31 6.25
N PRO A 62 -8.26 12.69 7.15
CA PRO A 62 -9.24 11.76 7.69
C PRO A 62 -10.20 11.22 6.61
N SER A 63 -10.38 9.89 6.56
CA SER A 63 -11.34 9.24 5.66
C SER A 63 -12.81 9.54 6.00
N SER A 64 -13.07 10.26 7.08
CA SER A 64 -14.41 10.76 7.44
C SER A 64 -14.83 11.99 6.63
N LEU A 65 -13.91 12.63 5.93
CA LEU A 65 -14.25 13.71 4.98
C LEU A 65 -15.07 13.15 3.82
N ILE A 66 -15.90 13.99 3.22
CA ILE A 66 -16.55 13.63 1.96
C ILE A 66 -15.47 13.42 0.88
N GLN A 67 -15.76 12.54 -0.08
CA GLN A 67 -14.76 12.09 -1.08
C GLN A 67 -14.02 13.22 -1.77
N HIS A 68 -14.76 14.26 -2.19
CA HIS A 68 -14.17 15.42 -2.87
C HIS A 68 -13.15 16.16 -1.99
N ASP A 69 -13.48 16.46 -0.74
CA ASP A 69 -12.62 17.23 0.17
C ASP A 69 -11.42 16.38 0.62
N PHE A 70 -11.64 15.06 0.80
CA PHE A 70 -10.59 14.10 1.09
C PHE A 70 -9.52 14.09 -0.01
N GLU A 71 -9.94 13.94 -1.26
CA GLU A 71 -9.01 13.89 -2.39
C GLU A 71 -8.38 15.26 -2.68
N ALA A 72 -9.12 16.35 -2.53
CA ALA A 72 -8.57 17.70 -2.67
C ALA A 72 -7.45 17.98 -1.65
N ALA A 73 -7.65 17.59 -0.39
CA ALA A 73 -6.62 17.72 0.64
C ALA A 73 -5.37 16.87 0.33
N ILE A 74 -5.56 15.68 -0.20
CA ILE A 74 -4.46 14.82 -0.66
C ILE A 74 -3.72 15.50 -1.82
N GLU A 75 -4.44 15.99 -2.84
CA GLU A 75 -3.83 16.64 -4.02
C GLU A 75 -2.97 17.84 -3.64
N LEU A 76 -3.43 18.68 -2.70
CA LEU A 76 -2.63 19.80 -2.19
C LEU A 76 -1.30 19.35 -1.58
N LEU A 77 -1.31 18.27 -0.79
CA LEU A 77 -0.09 17.72 -0.22
C LEU A 77 0.82 17.13 -1.31
N LEU A 78 0.27 16.40 -2.27
CA LEU A 78 1.04 15.84 -3.38
C LEU A 78 1.73 16.92 -4.20
N GLU A 79 1.06 18.03 -4.46
CA GLU A 79 1.63 19.20 -5.13
C GLU A 79 2.71 19.88 -4.29
N GLN A 80 2.41 20.19 -3.02
CA GLN A 80 3.35 20.80 -2.08
C GLN A 80 4.66 20.03 -1.98
N TYR A 81 4.59 18.70 -1.89
CA TYR A 81 5.75 17.83 -1.79
C TYR A 81 6.31 17.39 -3.15
N LYS A 82 5.73 17.86 -4.27
CA LYS A 82 6.16 17.57 -5.66
C LYS A 82 6.29 16.07 -5.91
N ILE A 83 5.24 15.33 -5.59
CA ILE A 83 5.21 13.88 -5.68
C ILE A 83 5.10 13.42 -7.13
N ASP A 84 5.91 12.44 -7.49
CA ASP A 84 5.93 11.83 -8.82
C ASP A 84 5.16 10.49 -8.85
N VAL A 85 5.18 9.72 -7.74
CA VAL A 85 4.59 8.37 -7.63
C VAL A 85 3.90 8.21 -6.27
N ILE A 86 2.78 7.50 -6.25
CA ILE A 86 2.02 7.15 -5.05
C ILE A 86 2.11 5.65 -4.84
N VAL A 87 2.36 5.22 -3.60
CA VAL A 87 2.34 3.81 -3.18
C VAL A 87 1.28 3.62 -2.11
N LEU A 88 0.29 2.76 -2.36
CA LEU A 88 -0.70 2.36 -1.39
C LEU A 88 -0.14 1.19 -0.56
N ALA A 89 0.09 1.42 0.73
CA ALA A 89 0.72 0.47 1.64
C ALA A 89 -0.24 0.14 2.80
N GLY A 90 -1.27 -0.64 2.53
CA GLY A 90 -2.35 -0.88 3.48
C GLY A 90 -3.26 0.33 3.65
N PHE A 91 -3.57 1.00 2.55
CA PHE A 91 -4.51 2.11 2.48
C PHE A 91 -5.91 1.59 2.22
N LEU A 92 -6.86 1.89 3.13
CA LEU A 92 -8.20 1.30 3.11
C LEU A 92 -9.27 2.20 2.46
N SER A 93 -8.94 3.47 2.18
CA SER A 93 -9.85 4.36 1.50
C SER A 93 -9.82 4.14 -0.01
N ILE A 94 -10.98 4.14 -0.64
CA ILE A 94 -11.10 4.01 -2.09
C ILE A 94 -10.85 5.37 -2.73
N LEU A 95 -9.97 5.42 -3.71
CA LEU A 95 -9.72 6.59 -4.53
C LEU A 95 -10.74 6.63 -5.68
N SER A 96 -11.24 7.81 -6.01
CA SER A 96 -12.21 7.98 -7.10
C SER A 96 -11.57 7.78 -8.47
N GLU A 97 -12.42 7.52 -9.46
CA GLU A 97 -12.02 7.47 -10.87
C GLU A 97 -11.35 8.79 -11.31
N ASN A 98 -11.88 9.92 -10.84
CA ASN A 98 -11.33 11.25 -11.16
C ASN A 98 -9.91 11.41 -10.60
N PHE A 99 -9.65 10.92 -9.39
CA PHE A 99 -8.32 10.95 -8.80
C PHE A 99 -7.37 10.01 -9.54
N THR A 100 -7.76 8.77 -9.79
CA THR A 100 -6.87 7.78 -10.44
C THR A 100 -6.52 8.18 -11.88
N LYS A 101 -7.44 8.81 -12.62
CA LYS A 101 -7.19 9.33 -13.97
C LYS A 101 -6.16 10.47 -14.03
N LYS A 102 -5.97 11.24 -12.96
CA LYS A 102 -4.91 12.27 -12.88
C LYS A 102 -3.52 11.66 -12.71
N TRP A 103 -3.44 10.39 -12.26
CA TRP A 103 -2.21 9.69 -11.93
C TRP A 103 -2.01 8.41 -12.77
N PRO A 104 -2.11 8.45 -14.10
CA PRO A 104 -2.06 7.25 -14.93
C PRO A 104 -0.72 6.53 -14.77
N ARG A 105 -0.76 5.25 -14.38
CA ARG A 105 0.43 4.41 -14.12
C ARG A 105 1.42 5.01 -13.11
N ARG A 106 0.92 5.82 -12.18
CA ARG A 106 1.72 6.44 -11.10
C ARG A 106 1.20 6.15 -9.69
N ILE A 107 0.16 5.33 -9.58
CA ILE A 107 -0.31 4.80 -8.30
C ILE A 107 -0.08 3.29 -8.32
N LEU A 108 0.69 2.81 -7.34
CA LEU A 108 0.97 1.40 -7.14
C LEU A 108 0.25 0.92 -5.87
N ASN A 109 -0.25 -0.32 -5.90
CA ASN A 109 -0.80 -0.97 -4.71
C ASN A 109 -0.13 -2.33 -4.51
N ILE A 110 0.07 -2.71 -3.26
CA ILE A 110 0.42 -4.07 -2.89
C ILE A 110 -0.81 -4.77 -2.30
N HIS A 111 -1.26 -5.83 -2.98
CA HIS A 111 -2.38 -6.65 -2.54
C HIS A 111 -1.87 -8.00 -2.01
N PRO A 112 -2.32 -8.47 -0.83
CA PRO A 112 -1.76 -9.65 -0.15
C PRO A 112 -2.32 -10.98 -0.68
N SER A 113 -2.52 -11.10 -2.00
CA SER A 113 -2.85 -12.34 -2.69
C SER A 113 -2.28 -12.36 -4.10
N LEU A 114 -2.41 -13.50 -4.78
CA LEU A 114 -2.15 -13.63 -6.22
C LEU A 114 -3.41 -13.26 -7.00
N ILE A 115 -3.54 -12.00 -7.41
CA ILE A 115 -4.66 -11.54 -8.25
C ILE A 115 -4.74 -12.42 -9.50
N PRO A 116 -5.93 -12.88 -9.93
CA PRO A 116 -7.27 -12.43 -9.54
C PRO A 116 -7.91 -13.16 -8.34
N SER A 117 -7.18 -13.99 -7.61
CA SER A 117 -7.70 -14.70 -6.45
C SER A 117 -7.77 -13.78 -5.22
N PHE A 118 -8.84 -13.89 -4.43
CA PHE A 118 -9.02 -13.19 -3.14
C PHE A 118 -8.77 -11.67 -3.22
N CYS A 119 -9.29 -11.02 -4.26
CA CYS A 119 -9.15 -9.58 -4.50
C CYS A 119 -10.51 -8.90 -4.71
N GLY A 120 -10.51 -7.57 -4.84
CA GLY A 120 -11.69 -6.76 -5.06
C GLY A 120 -12.38 -6.29 -3.78
N ARG A 121 -13.62 -5.82 -3.90
CA ARG A 121 -14.36 -5.20 -2.80
C ARG A 121 -14.45 -6.11 -1.57
N GLY A 122 -14.07 -5.59 -0.40
CA GLY A 122 -14.11 -6.32 0.88
C GLY A 122 -12.91 -7.20 1.16
N MET A 123 -12.00 -7.42 0.20
CA MET A 123 -10.78 -8.20 0.35
C MET A 123 -9.60 -7.30 0.71
N TYR A 124 -9.32 -7.17 2.00
CA TYR A 124 -8.21 -6.36 2.53
C TYR A 124 -7.70 -6.90 3.87
N GLY A 125 -6.42 -6.68 4.14
CA GLY A 125 -5.79 -7.06 5.40
C GLY A 125 -5.93 -8.56 5.70
N LEU A 126 -6.28 -8.90 6.94
CA LEU A 126 -6.41 -10.29 7.40
C LEU A 126 -7.51 -11.07 6.68
N LYS A 127 -8.56 -10.42 6.20
CA LYS A 127 -9.67 -11.08 5.49
C LYS A 127 -9.20 -11.85 4.26
N VAL A 128 -8.17 -11.34 3.57
CA VAL A 128 -7.60 -12.02 2.39
C VAL A 128 -6.95 -13.34 2.79
N HIS A 129 -6.18 -13.33 3.89
CA HIS A 129 -5.50 -14.53 4.40
C HIS A 129 -6.49 -15.54 4.95
N GLU A 130 -7.50 -15.08 5.70
CA GLU A 130 -8.59 -15.91 6.23
C GLU A 130 -9.35 -16.59 5.09
N ALA A 131 -9.68 -15.85 4.03
CA ALA A 131 -10.39 -16.41 2.87
C ALA A 131 -9.53 -17.46 2.13
N ALA A 132 -8.22 -17.21 1.97
CA ALA A 132 -7.29 -18.15 1.36
C ALA A 132 -7.17 -19.46 2.18
N LEU A 133 -7.02 -19.32 3.51
CA LEU A 133 -6.98 -20.47 4.42
C LEU A 133 -8.30 -21.25 4.43
N ALA A 134 -9.43 -20.57 4.54
CA ALA A 134 -10.76 -21.19 4.53
C ALA A 134 -11.04 -21.95 3.21
N ARG A 135 -10.52 -21.45 2.09
CA ARG A 135 -10.60 -22.12 0.78
C ARG A 135 -9.68 -23.34 0.69
N GLY A 136 -8.65 -23.42 1.55
CA GLY A 136 -7.69 -24.53 1.56
C GLY A 136 -6.68 -24.46 0.42
N VAL A 137 -6.41 -23.29 -0.15
CA VAL A 137 -5.36 -23.14 -1.17
C VAL A 137 -4.00 -23.46 -0.57
N LYS A 138 -3.11 -23.99 -1.38
CA LYS A 138 -1.75 -24.40 -0.95
C LYS A 138 -0.71 -23.34 -1.26
N VAL A 139 -1.06 -22.41 -2.14
CA VAL A 139 -0.19 -21.32 -2.57
C VAL A 139 -0.96 -20.02 -2.46
N THR A 140 -0.36 -19.01 -1.87
CA THR A 140 -0.80 -17.62 -1.86
C THR A 140 0.36 -16.71 -2.27
N GLY A 141 0.30 -15.43 -2.01
CA GLY A 141 1.39 -14.52 -2.34
C GLY A 141 1.01 -13.06 -2.20
N ALA A 142 1.74 -12.22 -2.90
CA ALA A 142 1.45 -10.81 -3.03
C ALA A 142 1.51 -10.38 -4.49
N THR A 143 0.71 -9.38 -4.82
CA THR A 143 0.66 -8.75 -6.14
C THR A 143 0.94 -7.26 -6.01
N VAL A 144 1.89 -6.75 -6.78
CA VAL A 144 2.06 -5.31 -7.01
C VAL A 144 1.41 -4.98 -8.35
N HIS A 145 0.52 -4.02 -8.37
CA HIS A 145 -0.21 -3.61 -9.57
C HIS A 145 -0.39 -2.10 -9.64
N PHE A 146 -0.64 -1.56 -10.81
CA PHE A 146 -1.11 -0.20 -10.97
C PHE A 146 -2.56 -0.09 -10.50
N VAL A 147 -2.91 1.07 -9.93
CA VAL A 147 -4.28 1.35 -9.48
C VAL A 147 -5.03 2.08 -10.58
N ASN A 148 -6.26 1.65 -10.80
CA ASN A 148 -7.26 2.28 -11.65
C ASN A 148 -8.60 2.43 -10.87
N GLU A 149 -9.69 2.70 -11.58
CA GLU A 149 -11.04 2.87 -11.00
C GLU A 149 -11.66 1.56 -10.48
N ILE A 150 -11.10 0.41 -10.86
CA ILE A 150 -11.57 -0.92 -10.43
C ILE A 150 -10.70 -1.38 -9.27
N PRO A 151 -11.27 -1.65 -8.08
CA PRO A 151 -10.50 -2.19 -6.96
C PRO A 151 -9.73 -3.45 -7.36
N ASP A 152 -8.41 -3.42 -7.19
CA ASP A 152 -7.45 -4.47 -7.55
C ASP A 152 -7.47 -4.89 -9.05
N GLY A 153 -8.04 -4.04 -9.92
CA GLY A 153 -8.28 -4.34 -11.34
C GLY A 153 -7.22 -3.80 -12.30
N GLY A 154 -6.22 -3.08 -11.80
CA GLY A 154 -5.18 -2.49 -12.64
C GLY A 154 -4.13 -3.51 -13.11
N GLU A 155 -3.30 -3.09 -14.07
CA GLU A 155 -2.25 -3.92 -14.67
C GLU A 155 -1.25 -4.40 -13.61
N ILE A 156 -0.99 -5.70 -13.61
CA ILE A 156 -0.06 -6.35 -12.70
C ILE A 156 1.38 -6.02 -13.11
N ILE A 157 2.19 -5.60 -12.13
CA ILE A 157 3.61 -5.31 -12.31
C ILE A 157 4.45 -6.50 -11.90
N LEU A 158 4.14 -7.08 -10.71
CA LEU A 158 4.90 -8.16 -10.12
C LEU A 158 4.01 -9.01 -9.24
N GLN A 159 4.26 -10.32 -9.26
CA GLN A 159 3.66 -11.26 -8.33
C GLN A 159 4.74 -12.15 -7.73
N LYS A 160 4.61 -12.43 -6.43
CA LYS A 160 5.46 -13.40 -5.76
C LYS A 160 4.60 -14.40 -5.00
N ALA A 161 4.75 -15.67 -5.35
CA ALA A 161 4.04 -16.78 -4.72
C ALA A 161 4.78 -17.27 -3.47
N VAL A 162 4.01 -17.72 -2.47
CA VAL A 162 4.49 -18.39 -1.27
C VAL A 162 3.61 -19.61 -0.98
N GLU A 163 4.20 -20.69 -0.49
CA GLU A 163 3.47 -21.86 -0.04
C GLU A 163 2.84 -21.61 1.33
N ILE A 164 1.67 -22.19 1.56
CA ILE A 164 1.00 -22.17 2.86
C ILE A 164 1.36 -23.44 3.60
N GLU A 165 2.15 -23.32 4.66
CA GLU A 165 2.51 -24.45 5.51
C GLU A 165 1.30 -24.96 6.32
N ALA A 166 1.23 -26.26 6.57
CA ALA A 166 0.12 -26.90 7.28
C ALA A 166 -0.09 -26.38 8.71
N VAL A 167 0.96 -25.89 9.36
CA VAL A 167 0.92 -25.28 10.70
C VAL A 167 0.32 -23.87 10.72
N SER A 168 0.16 -23.20 9.59
CA SER A 168 -0.43 -21.87 9.49
C SER A 168 -1.92 -21.83 9.87
N TYR A 169 -2.57 -22.98 9.97
CA TYR A 169 -3.98 -23.11 10.38
C TYR A 169 -4.20 -22.85 11.88
N THR A 170 -3.18 -22.94 12.72
CA THR A 170 -3.30 -22.78 14.17
C THR A 170 -2.83 -21.42 14.70
N HIS A 171 -2.02 -20.70 13.92
CA HIS A 171 -1.55 -19.35 14.28
C HIS A 171 -1.57 -18.46 13.05
N LEU A 172 -2.55 -17.58 12.96
CA LEU A 172 -2.72 -16.51 11.96
C LEU A 172 -1.56 -15.48 12.02
N ARG A 173 -0.32 -15.91 11.87
CA ARG A 173 0.84 -15.06 11.66
C ARG A 173 1.32 -15.08 10.20
N ALA A 174 0.36 -15.08 9.27
CA ALA A 174 0.67 -14.88 7.85
C ALA A 174 1.33 -13.50 7.57
N HIS A 175 1.25 -12.59 8.54
CA HIS A 175 1.86 -11.26 8.44
C HIS A 175 3.38 -11.28 8.31
N GLU A 176 4.08 -12.20 8.95
CA GLU A 176 5.55 -12.20 8.93
C GLU A 176 6.14 -12.83 7.67
N THR A 177 5.43 -13.79 7.07
CA THR A 177 5.93 -14.49 5.87
C THR A 177 5.79 -13.66 4.60
N LEU A 178 4.74 -12.83 4.49
CA LEU A 178 4.51 -11.96 3.32
C LEU A 178 5.33 -10.67 3.36
N MET A 179 5.86 -10.29 4.51
CA MET A 179 6.63 -9.06 4.68
C MET A 179 8.12 -9.23 4.41
N ASN A 180 8.59 -10.47 4.26
CA ASN A 180 9.95 -10.78 3.83
C ASN A 180 10.07 -10.97 2.31
N LEU A 181 9.05 -10.56 1.55
CA LEU A 181 9.02 -10.52 0.10
C LEU A 181 9.49 -9.17 -0.43
#